data_2350fdd02aaf94043970fa364d46c098
#
_entry.id   2350fdd02aaf94043970fa364d46c098
#
_cell.length_a   1.000
_cell.length_b   1.000
_cell.length_c   1.000
_cell.angle_alpha   90.00
_cell.angle_beta   90.00
_cell.angle_gamma   90.00
#
_symmetry.space_group_name_H-M   'P 1'
#
loop_
_entity.id
_entity.type
_entity.pdbx_description
1 polymer ?
#
loop_
_entity_poly.entity_id
_entity_poly.type
_entity_poly.pdbx_seq_one_letter_code
_entity_poly.pdbx_strand_id
1 'polypeptide(L)'
;MRALGVTDSHARRVGRAVARIRSDFARPLRMEQLADAAGMSLSTFHVHFRAITSLTPLQFQKQLRLIEARRLLLAEGATIGRAASAVGYESVPQFTREYGRMFGMPPGKDIKDTRQRLTSAA
;
A
#
# COMPACT_ATOMS: atom_id res chain seq x y z
N MET A 1 -16.30 -5.14 29.23
CA MET A 1 -15.44 -6.31 28.98
C MET A 1 -15.74 -6.97 27.64
N ARG A 2 -16.98 -7.41 27.42
CA ARG A 2 -17.36 -8.07 26.16
C ARG A 2 -17.25 -7.14 24.95
N ALA A 3 -17.61 -5.87 25.09
CA ALA A 3 -17.51 -4.92 24.00
C ALA A 3 -16.07 -4.68 23.56
N LEU A 4 -15.13 -4.59 24.51
CA LEU A 4 -13.70 -4.47 24.20
C LEU A 4 -13.17 -5.74 23.52
N GLY A 5 -13.60 -6.92 24.00
CA GLY A 5 -13.20 -8.19 23.37
C GLY A 5 -13.68 -8.32 21.94
N VAL A 6 -14.92 -7.86 21.63
CA VAL A 6 -15.45 -7.88 20.27
C VAL A 6 -14.68 -6.91 19.38
N THR A 7 -14.40 -5.69 19.85
CA THR A 7 -13.62 -4.70 19.11
C THR A 7 -12.21 -5.21 18.81
N ASP A 8 -11.53 -5.78 19.85
CA ASP A 8 -10.22 -6.38 19.67
C ASP A 8 -10.24 -7.52 18.67
N SER A 9 -11.30 -8.37 18.72
CA SER A 9 -11.46 -9.46 17.78
C SER A 9 -11.56 -8.96 16.34
N HIS A 10 -12.34 -7.91 16.08
CA HIS A 10 -12.44 -7.32 14.74
C HIS A 10 -11.12 -6.72 14.31
N ALA A 11 -10.45 -5.98 15.18
CA ALA A 11 -9.15 -5.39 14.88
C ALA A 11 -8.10 -6.46 14.59
N ARG A 12 -8.07 -7.53 15.37
CA ARG A 12 -7.15 -8.64 15.13
C ARG A 12 -7.42 -9.35 13.82
N ARG A 13 -8.69 -9.57 13.50
CA ARG A 13 -9.10 -10.22 12.24
C ARG A 13 -8.71 -9.38 11.04
N VAL A 14 -9.02 -8.09 11.07
CA VAL A 14 -8.59 -7.15 10.01
C VAL A 14 -7.06 -7.11 9.94
N GLY A 15 -6.39 -7.16 11.10
CA GLY A 15 -4.93 -7.21 11.17
C GLY A 15 -4.32 -8.38 10.39
N ARG A 16 -4.99 -9.53 10.36
CA ARG A 16 -4.52 -10.67 9.54
C ARG A 16 -4.57 -10.36 8.05
N ALA A 17 -5.64 -9.69 7.61
CA ALA A 17 -5.76 -9.27 6.22
C ALA A 17 -4.70 -8.20 5.89
N VAL A 18 -4.47 -7.25 6.78
CA VAL A 18 -3.42 -6.23 6.62
C VAL A 18 -2.05 -6.90 6.47
N ALA A 19 -1.74 -7.88 7.32
CA ALA A 19 -0.48 -8.62 7.23
C ALA A 19 -0.32 -9.32 5.89
N ARG A 20 -1.42 -9.87 5.37
CA ARG A 20 -1.46 -10.52 4.06
C ARG A 20 -1.15 -9.53 2.93
N ILE A 21 -1.76 -8.36 2.98
CA ILE A 21 -1.50 -7.31 1.99
C ILE A 21 -0.05 -6.85 2.07
N ARG A 22 0.50 -6.68 3.28
CA ARG A 22 1.89 -6.27 3.46
C ARG A 22 2.88 -7.27 2.89
N SER A 23 2.59 -8.56 3.00
CA SER A 23 3.50 -9.58 2.47
C SER A 23 3.36 -9.77 0.96
N ASP A 24 2.21 -9.46 0.37
CA ASP A 24 1.89 -9.78 -1.02
C ASP A 24 1.45 -8.57 -1.86
N PHE A 25 1.81 -7.35 -1.46
CA PHE A 25 1.29 -6.15 -2.14
C PHE A 25 1.66 -6.07 -3.62
N ALA A 26 2.75 -6.71 -4.04
CA ALA A 26 3.17 -6.70 -5.44
C ALA A 26 2.33 -7.61 -6.34
N ARG A 27 1.46 -8.43 -5.75
CA ARG A 27 0.58 -9.34 -6.48
C ARG A 27 -0.85 -8.84 -6.46
N PRO A 28 -1.69 -9.25 -7.44
CA PRO A 28 -3.11 -8.91 -7.38
C PRO A 28 -3.76 -9.43 -6.10
N LEU A 29 -4.62 -8.61 -5.50
CA LEU A 29 -5.36 -9.01 -4.32
C LEU A 29 -6.59 -9.81 -4.72
N ARG A 30 -6.90 -10.82 -3.91
CA ARG A 30 -8.14 -11.57 -3.99
C ARG A 30 -8.95 -11.27 -2.74
N MET A 31 -10.04 -10.53 -2.91
CA MET A 31 -10.84 -10.04 -1.78
C MET A 31 -11.41 -11.18 -0.95
N GLU A 32 -11.83 -12.26 -1.60
CA GLU A 32 -12.36 -13.44 -0.89
C GLU A 32 -11.31 -14.06 0.02
N GLN A 33 -10.07 -14.11 -0.42
CA GLN A 33 -8.97 -14.66 0.39
C GLN A 33 -8.66 -13.75 1.59
N LEU A 34 -8.74 -12.44 1.39
CA LEU A 34 -8.55 -11.49 2.49
C LEU A 34 -9.66 -11.60 3.53
N ALA A 35 -10.90 -11.71 3.07
CA ALA A 35 -12.05 -11.90 3.95
C ALA A 35 -11.93 -13.22 4.73
N ASP A 36 -11.51 -14.29 4.06
CA ASP A 36 -11.28 -15.59 4.68
C ASP A 36 -10.18 -15.49 5.75
N ALA A 37 -9.08 -14.81 5.46
CA ALA A 37 -7.99 -14.59 6.42
C ALA A 37 -8.48 -13.84 7.65
N ALA A 38 -9.43 -12.92 7.47
CA ALA A 38 -10.05 -12.18 8.56
C ALA A 38 -11.15 -12.97 9.26
N GLY A 39 -11.56 -14.10 8.70
CA GLY A 39 -12.68 -14.89 9.24
C GLY A 39 -14.02 -14.19 9.12
N MET A 40 -14.22 -13.43 8.05
CA MET A 40 -15.41 -12.62 7.81
C MET A 40 -16.01 -12.90 6.44
N SER A 41 -17.31 -12.65 6.31
CA SER A 41 -17.92 -12.56 4.98
C SER A 41 -17.33 -11.38 4.24
N LEU A 42 -17.45 -11.37 2.91
CA LEU A 42 -16.88 -10.31 2.07
C LEU A 42 -17.43 -8.94 2.44
N SER A 43 -18.74 -8.82 2.60
CA SER A 43 -19.36 -7.53 2.94
C SER A 43 -18.97 -7.04 4.33
N THR A 44 -18.92 -7.93 5.32
CA THR A 44 -18.49 -7.60 6.67
C THR A 44 -17.01 -7.17 6.67
N PHE A 45 -16.19 -7.87 5.92
CA PHE A 45 -14.77 -7.56 5.78
C PHE A 45 -14.56 -6.13 5.26
N HIS A 46 -15.25 -5.76 4.19
CA HIS A 46 -15.11 -4.40 3.63
C HIS A 46 -15.51 -3.31 4.63
N VAL A 47 -16.60 -3.52 5.37
CA VAL A 47 -17.06 -2.56 6.38
C VAL A 47 -16.01 -2.38 7.49
N HIS A 48 -15.55 -3.48 8.06
CA HIS A 48 -14.57 -3.42 9.16
C HIS A 48 -13.19 -2.97 8.73
N PHE A 49 -12.75 -3.39 7.55
CA PHE A 49 -11.46 -2.96 7.02
C PHE A 49 -11.42 -1.42 6.90
N ARG A 50 -12.45 -0.84 6.28
CA ARG A 50 -12.53 0.61 6.11
C ARG A 50 -12.69 1.34 7.43
N ALA A 51 -13.48 0.80 8.35
CA ALA A 51 -13.67 1.40 9.67
C ALA A 51 -12.36 1.46 10.47
N ILE A 52 -11.51 0.44 10.34
CA ILE A 52 -10.26 0.34 11.11
C ILE A 52 -9.10 1.05 10.42
N THR A 53 -8.98 0.92 9.09
CA THR A 53 -7.83 1.48 8.34
C THR A 53 -8.11 2.81 7.67
N SER A 54 -9.37 3.21 7.57
CA SER A 54 -9.85 4.38 6.80
C SER A 54 -9.67 4.23 5.29
N LEU A 55 -9.27 3.06 4.82
CA LEU A 55 -9.00 2.79 3.40
C LEU A 55 -9.72 1.52 2.97
N THR A 56 -9.94 1.38 1.66
CA THR A 56 -10.31 0.08 1.11
C THR A 56 -9.05 -0.79 1.02
N PRO A 57 -9.19 -2.12 0.93
CA PRO A 57 -8.02 -2.98 0.74
C PRO A 57 -7.18 -2.62 -0.49
N LEU A 58 -7.82 -2.24 -1.59
CA LEU A 58 -7.11 -1.84 -2.81
C LEU A 58 -6.33 -0.53 -2.61
N GLN A 59 -6.92 0.46 -1.93
CA GLN A 59 -6.23 1.70 -1.60
C GLN A 59 -5.03 1.44 -0.69
N PHE A 60 -5.20 0.55 0.28
CA PHE A 60 -4.12 0.15 1.19
C PHE A 60 -2.96 -0.48 0.41
N GLN A 61 -3.27 -1.41 -0.50
CA GLN A 61 -2.28 -2.03 -1.37
C GLN A 61 -1.52 -1.01 -2.21
N LYS A 62 -2.24 -0.07 -2.83
CA LYS A 62 -1.61 0.95 -3.67
C LYS A 62 -0.66 1.85 -2.88
N GLN A 63 -1.02 2.21 -1.66
CA GLN A 63 -0.12 2.99 -0.81
C GLN A 63 1.16 2.23 -0.50
N LEU A 64 1.06 0.94 -0.17
CA LEU A 64 2.25 0.11 0.09
C LEU A 64 3.14 0.00 -1.14
N ARG A 65 2.54 -0.21 -2.31
CA ARG A 65 3.28 -0.27 -3.57
C ARG A 65 4.06 1.01 -3.84
N LEU A 66 3.41 2.16 -3.67
CA LEU A 66 4.02 3.45 -3.97
C LEU A 66 5.09 3.82 -2.96
N ILE A 67 4.90 3.51 -1.68
CA ILE A 67 5.90 3.72 -0.64
C ILE A 67 7.15 2.89 -0.94
N GLU A 68 6.99 1.61 -1.27
CA GLU A 68 8.13 0.74 -1.59
C GLU A 68 8.82 1.18 -2.88
N ALA A 69 8.05 1.58 -3.89
CA ALA A 69 8.64 2.09 -5.14
C ALA A 69 9.51 3.32 -4.88
N ARG A 70 9.02 4.26 -4.04
CA ARG A 70 9.80 5.44 -3.68
C ARG A 70 11.09 5.06 -2.97
N ARG A 71 11.02 4.08 -2.07
CA ARG A 71 12.22 3.57 -1.40
C ARG A 71 13.23 3.01 -2.40
N LEU A 72 12.78 2.20 -3.36
CA LEU A 72 13.65 1.64 -4.40
C LEU A 72 14.31 2.73 -5.25
N LEU A 73 13.54 3.75 -5.60
CA LEU A 73 14.06 4.87 -6.40
C LEU A 73 15.12 5.66 -5.62
N LEU A 74 14.86 5.96 -4.35
CA LEU A 74 15.75 6.78 -3.53
C LEU A 74 16.96 6.01 -3.04
N ALA A 75 16.75 4.83 -2.45
CA ALA A 75 17.78 4.11 -1.73
C ALA A 75 18.61 3.20 -2.65
N GLU A 76 17.98 2.64 -3.67
CA GLU A 76 18.65 1.64 -4.52
C GLU A 76 18.94 2.14 -5.93
N GLY A 77 18.56 3.38 -6.24
CA GLY A 77 18.79 3.94 -7.56
C GLY A 77 18.08 3.23 -8.69
N ALA A 78 16.97 2.55 -8.41
CA ALA A 78 16.21 1.84 -9.42
C ALA A 78 15.68 2.81 -10.47
N THR A 79 15.54 2.32 -11.72
CA THR A 79 14.85 3.07 -12.75
C THR A 79 13.34 3.09 -12.45
N ILE A 80 12.64 4.07 -13.01
CA ILE A 80 11.19 4.19 -12.84
C ILE A 80 10.49 2.90 -13.30
N GLY A 81 10.89 2.37 -14.46
CA GLY A 81 10.30 1.12 -14.97
C GLY A 81 10.54 -0.07 -14.06
N ARG A 82 11.75 -0.19 -13.50
CA ARG A 82 12.07 -1.28 -12.57
C ARG A 82 11.33 -1.16 -11.26
N ALA A 83 11.25 0.06 -10.71
CA ALA A 83 10.51 0.27 -9.47
C ALA A 83 9.02 -0.04 -9.66
N ALA A 84 8.42 0.45 -10.74
CA ALA A 84 7.03 0.18 -11.06
C ALA A 84 6.76 -1.33 -11.16
N SER A 85 7.59 -2.03 -11.93
CA SER A 85 7.45 -3.48 -12.12
C SER A 85 7.65 -4.25 -10.81
N ALA A 86 8.63 -3.87 -10.02
CA ALA A 86 8.96 -4.55 -8.76
C ALA A 86 7.80 -4.51 -7.77
N VAL A 87 7.01 -3.45 -7.78
CA VAL A 87 5.88 -3.30 -6.86
C VAL A 87 4.55 -3.73 -7.47
N GLY A 88 4.55 -4.29 -8.68
CA GLY A 88 3.39 -4.92 -9.26
C GLY A 88 2.62 -4.10 -10.28
N TYR A 89 3.13 -2.95 -10.71
CA TYR A 89 2.50 -2.20 -11.80
C TYR A 89 2.88 -2.78 -13.15
N GLU A 90 1.90 -2.96 -14.01
CA GLU A 90 2.11 -3.42 -15.39
C GLU A 90 2.33 -2.27 -16.35
N SER A 91 1.96 -1.05 -15.96
CA SER A 91 1.99 0.14 -16.81
C SER A 91 2.71 1.27 -16.10
N VAL A 92 3.79 1.77 -16.69
CA VAL A 92 4.51 2.94 -16.18
C VAL A 92 3.63 4.19 -16.17
N PRO A 93 2.80 4.48 -17.20
CA PRO A 93 1.87 5.61 -17.12
C PRO A 93 0.90 5.53 -15.95
N GLN A 94 0.35 4.36 -15.66
CA GLN A 94 -0.53 4.20 -14.50
C GLN A 94 0.24 4.43 -13.19
N PHE A 95 1.42 3.85 -13.07
CA PHE A 95 2.29 4.06 -11.93
C PHE A 95 2.59 5.55 -11.71
N THR A 96 2.96 6.25 -12.76
CA THR A 96 3.29 7.67 -12.71
C THR A 96 2.10 8.51 -12.24
N ARG A 97 0.89 8.22 -12.74
CA ARG A 97 -0.32 8.93 -12.31
C ARG A 97 -0.63 8.70 -10.84
N GLU A 98 -0.57 7.44 -10.39
CA GLU A 98 -0.88 7.12 -9.00
C GLU A 98 0.19 7.62 -8.05
N TYR A 99 1.46 7.58 -8.47
CA TYR A 99 2.56 8.17 -7.71
C TYR A 99 2.34 9.68 -7.52
N GLY A 100 2.00 10.37 -8.60
CA GLY A 100 1.74 11.81 -8.54
C GLY A 100 0.59 12.17 -7.62
N ARG A 101 -0.47 11.36 -7.59
CA ARG A 101 -1.60 11.59 -6.67
C ARG A 101 -1.17 11.44 -5.21
N MET A 102 -0.34 10.47 -4.91
CA MET A 102 0.07 10.21 -3.53
C MET A 102 1.13 11.21 -3.05
N PHE A 103 2.14 11.49 -3.86
CA PHE A 103 3.30 12.28 -3.44
C PHE A 103 3.29 13.72 -3.95
N GLY A 104 2.32 14.09 -4.78
CA GLY A 104 2.17 15.46 -5.25
C GLY A 104 3.02 15.82 -6.47
N MET A 105 3.86 14.92 -6.97
CA MET A 105 4.67 15.16 -8.16
C MET A 105 5.08 13.83 -8.80
N PRO A 106 5.41 13.82 -10.10
CA PRO A 106 5.85 12.60 -10.78
C PRO A 106 7.11 12.02 -10.14
N PRO A 107 7.33 10.70 -10.26
CA PRO A 107 8.44 10.05 -9.57
C PRO A 107 9.82 10.63 -9.94
N GLY A 108 10.06 10.91 -11.21
CA GLY A 108 11.36 11.48 -11.62
C GLY A 108 11.66 12.80 -10.95
N LYS A 109 10.67 13.69 -10.90
CA LYS A 109 10.83 15.00 -10.25
C LYS A 109 10.96 14.86 -8.73
N ASP A 110 10.16 14.02 -8.11
CA ASP A 110 10.21 13.80 -6.67
C ASP A 110 11.60 13.31 -6.24
N ILE A 111 12.15 12.34 -6.97
CA ILE A 111 13.46 11.77 -6.63
C ILE A 111 14.57 12.80 -6.81
N LYS A 112 14.53 13.54 -7.90
CA LYS A 112 15.50 14.60 -8.17
C LYS A 112 15.47 15.67 -7.07
N ASP A 113 14.28 16.17 -6.74
CA ASP A 113 14.10 17.20 -5.72
C ASP A 113 14.53 16.68 -4.35
N THR A 114 14.19 15.46 -4.01
CA THR A 114 14.54 14.85 -2.72
C THR A 114 16.05 14.67 -2.60
N ARG A 115 16.72 14.22 -3.65
CA ARG A 115 18.18 14.06 -3.64
C ARG A 115 18.88 15.41 -3.48
N GLN A 116 18.39 16.45 -4.12
CA GLN A 116 18.93 17.80 -4.00
C GLN A 116 18.79 18.31 -2.56
N ARG A 117 17.63 18.08 -1.93
CA ARG A 117 17.42 18.48 -0.54
C ARG A 117 18.35 17.73 0.42
N LEU A 118 18.53 16.42 0.21
CA LEU A 118 19.43 15.63 1.04
C LEU A 118 20.89 16.08 0.87
N THR A 119 21.32 16.36 -0.34
CA THR A 119 22.67 16.87 -0.61
C THR A 119 22.88 18.24 0.01
N SER A 120 21.89 19.15 -0.10
CA SER A 120 21.96 20.49 0.48
C SER A 120 21.97 20.50 1.99
N ALA A 121 21.35 19.51 2.63
CA ALA A 121 21.32 19.37 4.09
C ALA A 121 22.64 18.84 4.66
N ALA A 122 23.44 18.21 3.82
CA ALA A 122 24.75 17.72 4.22
C ALA A 122 25.78 18.83 4.21
#